data_d798deae979822830381eb7198aa618d
#
_entry.id   d798deae979822830381eb7198aa618d
#
_cell.length_a   1.000
_cell.length_b   1.000
_cell.length_c   1.000
_cell.angle_alpha   90.00
_cell.angle_beta   90.00
_cell.angle_gamma   90.00
#
_symmetry.space_group_name_H-M   'P 1'
#
loop_
_entity.id
_entity.type
_entity.pdbx_description
1 polymer ?
#
loop_
_entity_poly.entity_id
_entity_poly.type
_entity_poly.pdbx_seq_one_letter_code
_entity_poly.pdbx_strand_id
1 'polypeptide(L)'
;GEVEVRHAWCQMCGPAKTACSTLCYIKDGRWMNVEGNPEAGNNYGRGSRTLCAKGNSAMQVLYDPARILYPMKRTGEKGEGKFERCTWDEAIEITATKLKELKEKYGPESYGVLSPQAYQVLWTLGRRFLNVHGSPNYMHSAICALQRAASKRIVLGAAQCDPGQINKTKLLVVWGANTENSAINQGDPNKRVKAIENGLKVI
;
A
#
# COMPACT_ATOMS: atom_id res chain seq x y z
N GLY A 1 26.19 20.29 1.63
CA GLY A 1 26.58 19.08 0.93
C GLY A 1 25.92 18.99 -0.45
N GLU A 2 26.44 18.16 -1.31
CA GLU A 2 25.88 17.86 -2.63
C GLU A 2 24.55 17.12 -2.46
N VAL A 3 23.61 17.33 -3.38
CA VAL A 3 22.34 16.60 -3.39
C VAL A 3 22.51 15.29 -4.14
N GLU A 4 22.29 14.19 -3.46
CA GLU A 4 22.28 12.85 -4.02
C GLU A 4 20.88 12.50 -4.51
N VAL A 5 20.75 11.91 -5.72
CA VAL A 5 19.48 11.41 -6.26
C VAL A 5 19.48 9.90 -6.22
N ARG A 6 18.47 9.32 -5.55
CA ARG A 6 18.27 7.87 -5.44
C ARG A 6 16.97 7.46 -6.11
N HIS A 7 17.02 6.37 -6.86
CA HIS A 7 15.83 5.73 -7.40
C HIS A 7 15.15 4.88 -6.33
N ALA A 8 13.84 5.04 -6.19
CA ALA A 8 13.02 4.29 -5.25
C ALA A 8 11.63 4.01 -5.82
N TRP A 9 10.79 3.41 -5.01
CA TRP A 9 9.43 3.04 -5.38
C TRP A 9 8.44 3.50 -4.31
N CYS A 10 7.47 4.28 -4.71
CA CYS A 10 6.34 4.61 -3.85
C CYS A 10 5.36 3.44 -3.80
N GLN A 11 5.10 2.91 -2.61
CA GLN A 11 4.17 1.80 -2.38
C GLN A 11 2.95 2.21 -1.55
N MET A 12 2.65 3.49 -1.43
CA MET A 12 1.53 4.00 -0.63
C MET A 12 0.15 3.48 -1.07
N CYS A 13 0.03 3.03 -2.32
CA CYS A 13 -1.23 2.49 -2.86
C CYS A 13 -1.31 0.96 -2.83
N GLY A 14 -0.34 0.25 -2.26
CA GLY A 14 -0.34 -1.21 -2.16
C GLY A 14 0.35 -1.93 -3.31
N PRO A 15 -0.14 -3.10 -3.72
CA PRO A 15 0.68 -4.10 -4.38
C PRO A 15 1.29 -3.66 -5.71
N ALA A 16 2.36 -4.32 -6.05
CA ALA A 16 3.35 -4.12 -7.11
C ALA A 16 2.90 -3.59 -8.50
N LYS A 17 1.62 -3.64 -8.81
CA LYS A 17 1.10 -3.15 -10.10
C LYS A 17 0.94 -1.64 -10.18
N THR A 18 0.97 -0.96 -9.04
CA THR A 18 0.75 0.48 -8.93
C THR A 18 1.91 1.22 -8.29
N ALA A 19 3.03 0.53 -8.02
CA ALA A 19 4.22 1.16 -7.49
C ALA A 19 4.74 2.21 -8.49
N CYS A 20 4.76 3.47 -8.05
CA CYS A 20 5.35 4.55 -8.84
C CYS A 20 6.86 4.57 -8.63
N SER A 21 7.62 4.59 -9.72
CA SER A 21 9.05 4.85 -9.64
C SER A 21 9.30 6.31 -9.26
N THR A 22 10.20 6.53 -8.33
CA THR A 22 10.45 7.85 -7.76
C THR A 22 11.93 8.21 -7.80
N LEU A 23 12.19 9.50 -7.89
CA LEU A 23 13.49 10.13 -7.65
C LEU A 23 13.46 10.76 -6.26
N CYS A 24 14.30 10.27 -5.37
CA CYS A 24 14.44 10.79 -4.01
C CYS A 24 15.68 11.64 -3.91
N TYR A 25 15.54 12.87 -3.48
CA TYR A 25 16.62 13.85 -3.33
C TYR A 25 17.08 13.85 -1.87
N ILE A 26 18.33 13.49 -1.66
CA ILE A 26 18.92 13.33 -0.33
C ILE A 26 20.05 14.32 -0.17
N LYS A 27 20.08 15.07 0.92
CA LYS A 27 21.16 15.97 1.29
C LYS A 27 21.57 15.70 2.74
N ASP A 28 22.86 15.53 2.97
CA ASP A 28 23.43 15.29 4.30
C ASP A 28 22.70 14.14 5.05
N GLY A 29 22.39 13.06 4.33
CA GLY A 29 21.66 11.90 4.88
C GLY A 29 20.16 12.11 5.12
N ARG A 30 19.63 13.29 4.80
CA ARG A 30 18.22 13.62 4.97
C ARG A 30 17.49 13.64 3.62
N TRP A 31 16.35 12.96 3.55
CA TRP A 31 15.47 12.98 2.38
C TRP A 31 14.71 14.31 2.31
N MET A 32 15.00 15.10 1.26
CA MET A 32 14.55 16.49 1.13
C MET A 32 13.40 16.68 0.16
N ASN A 33 13.35 15.87 -0.90
CA ASN A 33 12.31 15.96 -1.92
C ASN A 33 12.06 14.61 -2.59
N VAL A 34 10.88 14.45 -3.19
CA VAL A 34 10.50 13.29 -4.00
C VAL A 34 9.74 13.72 -5.24
N GLU A 35 10.06 13.12 -6.35
CA GLU A 35 9.37 13.32 -7.62
C GLU A 35 9.12 11.97 -8.30
N GLY A 36 8.16 11.93 -9.22
CA GLY A 36 8.01 10.80 -10.14
C GLY A 36 9.20 10.68 -11.06
N ASN A 37 9.67 9.47 -11.33
CA ASN A 37 10.70 9.25 -12.32
C ASN A 37 10.12 9.38 -13.73
N PRO A 38 10.50 10.38 -14.53
CA PRO A 38 9.93 10.61 -15.87
C PRO A 38 10.29 9.51 -16.88
N GLU A 39 11.35 8.76 -16.62
CA GLU A 39 11.79 7.67 -17.49
C GLU A 39 11.02 6.36 -17.23
N ALA A 40 10.31 6.26 -16.11
CA ALA A 40 9.56 5.08 -15.77
C ALA A 40 8.14 5.10 -16.35
N GLY A 41 7.79 4.08 -17.11
CA GLY A 41 6.47 3.95 -17.74
C GLY A 41 5.32 3.63 -16.79
N ASN A 42 5.58 3.40 -15.51
CA ASN A 42 4.61 2.97 -14.50
C ASN A 42 4.26 4.03 -13.44
N ASN A 43 4.68 5.27 -13.63
CA ASN A 43 4.34 6.37 -12.73
C ASN A 43 2.89 6.81 -12.88
N TYR A 44 2.37 7.39 -11.79
CA TYR A 44 1.19 8.23 -11.84
C TYR A 44 1.50 9.44 -12.73
N GLY A 45 0.89 9.50 -13.91
CA GLY A 45 1.23 10.52 -14.90
C GLY A 45 2.37 10.16 -15.84
N ARG A 46 2.64 8.89 -16.05
CA ARG A 46 3.61 8.27 -16.98
C ARG A 46 4.45 9.26 -17.81
N GLY A 47 5.76 9.26 -17.59
CA GLY A 47 6.67 10.15 -18.29
C GLY A 47 6.70 11.59 -17.74
N SER A 48 6.12 11.84 -16.58
CA SER A 48 6.20 13.12 -15.88
C SER A 48 6.83 12.98 -14.50
N ARG A 49 7.29 14.08 -13.94
CA ARG A 49 7.81 14.16 -12.57
C ARG A 49 6.69 14.21 -11.52
N THR A 50 5.44 14.05 -11.91
CA THR A 50 4.29 14.15 -10.99
C THR A 50 4.12 12.88 -10.16
N LEU A 51 3.78 13.08 -8.91
CA LEU A 51 3.26 12.08 -7.99
C LEU A 51 1.90 12.54 -7.45
N CYS A 52 1.07 11.61 -7.04
CA CYS A 52 -0.16 11.97 -6.34
C CYS A 52 0.15 12.52 -4.93
N ALA A 53 -0.84 13.13 -4.29
CA ALA A 53 -0.69 13.70 -2.94
C ALA A 53 -0.12 12.69 -1.92
N LYS A 54 -0.49 11.40 -2.01
CA LYS A 54 0.05 10.36 -1.13
C LYS A 54 1.56 10.15 -1.30
N GLY A 55 2.04 10.11 -2.55
CA GLY A 55 3.48 9.97 -2.83
C GLY A 55 4.27 11.19 -2.37
N ASN A 56 3.74 12.38 -2.63
CA ASN A 56 4.37 13.64 -2.21
C ASN A 56 4.43 13.82 -0.68
N SER A 57 3.46 13.26 0.05
CA SER A 57 3.43 13.34 1.53
C SER A 57 4.35 12.32 2.23
N ALA A 58 5.06 11.47 1.49
CA ALA A 58 5.87 10.40 2.09
C ALA A 58 6.93 10.91 3.08
N MET A 59 7.54 12.07 2.80
CA MET A 59 8.51 12.69 3.71
C MET A 59 7.85 13.21 5.00
N GLN A 60 6.63 13.72 4.92
CA GLN A 60 5.88 14.18 6.10
C GLN A 60 5.59 12.99 7.02
N VAL A 61 5.22 11.84 6.46
CA VAL A 61 5.02 10.60 7.23
C VAL A 61 6.32 10.10 7.85
N LEU A 62 7.44 10.18 7.11
CA LEU A 62 8.75 9.71 7.60
C LEU A 62 9.27 10.56 8.76
N TYR A 63 9.13 11.89 8.64
CA TYR A 63 9.66 12.85 9.60
C TYR A 63 8.62 13.42 10.56
N ASP A 64 7.45 12.80 10.65
CA ASP A 64 6.43 13.18 11.60
C ASP A 64 6.98 13.05 13.04
N PRO A 65 6.94 14.12 13.86
CA PRO A 65 7.41 14.05 15.24
C PRO A 65 6.62 13.07 16.12
N ALA A 66 5.39 12.75 15.74
CA ALA A 66 4.56 11.75 16.43
C ALA A 66 4.81 10.32 15.95
N ARG A 67 5.72 10.11 14.99
CA ARG A 67 6.06 8.79 14.50
C ARG A 67 6.63 7.90 15.60
N ILE A 68 6.09 6.69 15.75
CA ILE A 68 6.62 5.68 16.65
C ILE A 68 7.94 5.14 16.10
N LEU A 69 9.03 5.37 16.82
CA LEU A 69 10.40 4.98 16.42
C LEU A 69 10.90 3.72 17.12
N TYR A 70 10.23 3.28 18.17
CA TYR A 70 10.65 2.18 19.02
C TYR A 70 9.45 1.28 19.34
N PRO A 71 9.66 0.02 19.70
CA PRO A 71 8.60 -0.83 20.21
C PRO A 71 7.97 -0.22 21.46
N MET A 72 6.65 -0.35 21.56
CA MET A 72 5.87 0.17 22.68
C MET A 72 5.06 -0.97 23.30
N LYS A 73 5.18 -1.10 24.63
CA LYS A 73 4.41 -2.05 25.43
C LYS A 73 3.27 -1.32 26.13
N ARG A 74 2.06 -1.86 26.05
CA ARG A 74 0.90 -1.30 26.76
C ARG A 74 1.02 -1.54 28.27
N THR A 75 0.83 -0.48 29.05
CA THR A 75 0.90 -0.50 30.53
C THR A 75 -0.45 -0.27 31.19
N GLY A 76 -1.45 0.26 30.44
CA GLY A 76 -2.80 0.49 30.93
C GLY A 76 -3.81 -0.53 30.41
N GLU A 77 -5.07 -0.34 30.76
CA GLU A 77 -6.18 -1.13 30.24
C GLU A 77 -6.39 -0.88 28.74
N LYS A 78 -7.04 -1.84 28.09
CA LYS A 78 -7.33 -1.74 26.66
C LYS A 78 -8.24 -0.52 26.39
N GLY A 79 -7.76 0.38 25.56
CA GLY A 79 -8.48 1.64 25.23
C GLY A 79 -7.94 2.87 25.95
N GLU A 80 -7.17 2.75 27.02
CA GLU A 80 -6.60 3.92 27.73
C GLU A 80 -5.46 4.62 26.98
N GLY A 81 -4.87 4.00 25.98
CA GLY A 81 -3.78 4.59 25.21
C GLY A 81 -2.45 4.76 25.97
N LYS A 82 -2.29 4.05 27.08
CA LYS A 82 -1.07 4.11 27.91
C LYS A 82 -0.04 3.09 27.43
N PHE A 83 1.12 3.59 27.01
CA PHE A 83 2.22 2.78 26.49
C PHE A 83 3.55 3.27 27.04
N GLU A 84 4.49 2.36 27.23
CA GLU A 84 5.89 2.66 27.52
C GLU A 84 6.81 2.05 26.47
N ARG A 85 7.98 2.67 26.28
CA ARG A 85 9.01 2.15 25.37
C ARG A 85 9.61 0.87 25.94
N CYS A 86 9.82 -0.12 25.07
CA CYS A 86 10.58 -1.33 25.39
C CYS A 86 11.69 -1.58 24.34
N THR A 87 12.56 -2.54 24.58
CA THR A 87 13.55 -2.98 23.62
C THR A 87 12.93 -3.91 22.57
N TRP A 88 13.61 -4.11 21.44
CA TRP A 88 13.19 -5.09 20.44
C TRP A 88 13.24 -6.52 21.00
N ASP A 89 14.24 -6.86 21.80
CA ASP A 89 14.36 -8.19 22.42
C ASP A 89 13.20 -8.46 23.36
N GLU A 90 12.84 -7.49 24.21
CA GLU A 90 11.67 -7.59 25.08
C GLU A 90 10.37 -7.73 24.30
N ALA A 91 10.18 -6.94 23.23
CA ALA A 91 8.97 -7.01 22.42
C ALA A 91 8.83 -8.36 21.70
N ILE A 92 9.94 -8.89 21.16
CA ILE A 92 9.98 -10.20 20.52
C ILE A 92 9.72 -11.31 21.51
N GLU A 93 10.35 -11.28 22.68
CA GLU A 93 10.18 -12.30 23.73
C GLU A 93 8.74 -12.36 24.23
N ILE A 94 8.13 -11.21 24.55
CA ILE A 94 6.72 -11.14 24.97
C ILE A 94 5.81 -11.73 23.88
N THR A 95 6.04 -11.36 22.63
CA THR A 95 5.21 -11.83 21.51
C THR A 95 5.39 -13.33 21.28
N ALA A 96 6.62 -13.81 21.23
CA ALA A 96 6.93 -15.22 20.98
C ALA A 96 6.40 -16.13 22.09
N THR A 97 6.59 -15.74 23.34
CA THR A 97 6.08 -16.48 24.50
C THR A 97 4.57 -16.58 24.44
N LYS A 98 3.88 -15.46 24.18
CA LYS A 98 2.41 -15.45 24.09
C LYS A 98 1.89 -16.30 22.94
N LEU A 99 2.53 -16.27 21.78
CA LEU A 99 2.16 -17.12 20.64
C LEU A 99 2.35 -18.61 20.94
N LYS A 100 3.43 -19.00 21.64
CA LYS A 100 3.66 -20.38 22.08
C LYS A 100 2.58 -20.85 23.05
N GLU A 101 2.31 -20.07 24.11
CA GLU A 101 1.26 -20.37 25.08
C GLU A 101 -0.11 -20.58 24.42
N LEU A 102 -0.49 -19.69 23.52
CA LEU A 102 -1.78 -19.77 22.82
C LEU A 102 -1.84 -20.99 21.89
N LYS A 103 -0.76 -21.29 21.18
CA LYS A 103 -0.66 -22.48 20.34
C LYS A 103 -0.74 -23.77 21.14
N GLU A 104 -0.06 -23.86 22.28
CA GLU A 104 -0.09 -25.03 23.16
C GLU A 104 -1.49 -25.24 23.77
N LYS A 105 -2.16 -24.16 24.16
CA LYS A 105 -3.46 -24.23 24.83
C LYS A 105 -4.63 -24.41 23.87
N TYR A 106 -4.60 -23.80 22.70
CA TYR A 106 -5.76 -23.72 21.81
C TYR A 106 -5.52 -24.22 20.39
N GLY A 107 -4.31 -24.70 20.09
CA GLY A 107 -3.90 -25.12 18.75
C GLY A 107 -3.40 -23.97 17.87
N PRO A 108 -2.77 -24.30 16.74
CA PRO A 108 -2.18 -23.30 15.84
C PRO A 108 -3.23 -22.38 15.19
N GLU A 109 -4.47 -22.82 15.05
CA GLU A 109 -5.59 -22.05 14.47
C GLU A 109 -6.05 -20.90 15.36
N SER A 110 -5.58 -20.83 16.62
CA SER A 110 -5.85 -19.71 17.52
C SER A 110 -5.23 -18.39 17.09
N TYR A 111 -4.29 -18.44 16.13
CA TYR A 111 -3.60 -17.28 15.59
C TYR A 111 -3.99 -17.03 14.13
N GLY A 112 -4.19 -15.78 13.78
CA GLY A 112 -4.47 -15.35 12.41
C GLY A 112 -3.77 -14.05 12.05
N VAL A 113 -3.50 -13.86 10.77
CA VAL A 113 -2.96 -12.61 10.22
C VAL A 113 -4.03 -11.91 9.41
N LEU A 114 -4.36 -10.69 9.83
CA LEU A 114 -5.20 -9.76 9.07
C LEU A 114 -4.29 -8.68 8.43
N SER A 115 -4.16 -8.72 7.12
CA SER A 115 -3.38 -7.74 6.36
C SER A 115 -4.29 -6.97 5.39
N PRO A 116 -4.72 -5.76 5.72
CA PRO A 116 -5.64 -5.00 4.86
C PRO A 116 -4.98 -4.53 3.57
N GLN A 117 -3.69 -4.23 3.61
CA GLN A 117 -2.91 -3.78 2.46
C GLN A 117 -1.60 -4.55 2.40
N ALA A 118 -1.40 -5.29 1.34
CA ALA A 118 -0.20 -6.10 1.20
C ALA A 118 0.88 -5.34 0.42
N TYR A 119 1.85 -4.85 1.12
CA TYR A 119 3.18 -4.74 0.52
C TYR A 119 3.67 -6.17 0.27
N GLN A 120 4.07 -6.49 -0.94
CA GLN A 120 4.38 -7.87 -1.32
C GLN A 120 5.34 -8.58 -0.36
N VAL A 121 6.33 -7.87 0.17
CA VAL A 121 7.28 -8.40 1.15
C VAL A 121 6.56 -8.80 2.45
N LEU A 122 5.72 -7.93 3.00
CA LEU A 122 4.98 -8.21 4.24
C LEU A 122 3.95 -9.32 4.06
N TRP A 123 3.33 -9.40 2.89
CA TRP A 123 2.41 -10.48 2.55
C TRP A 123 3.11 -11.84 2.51
N THR A 124 4.26 -11.92 1.85
CA THR A 124 5.06 -13.14 1.78
C THR A 124 5.57 -13.55 3.17
N LEU A 125 6.08 -12.59 3.95
CA LEU A 125 6.54 -12.84 5.32
C LEU A 125 5.41 -13.29 6.24
N GLY A 126 4.24 -12.65 6.18
CA GLY A 126 3.07 -13.04 6.97
C GLY A 126 2.60 -14.45 6.68
N ARG A 127 2.54 -14.83 5.40
CA ARG A 127 2.21 -16.20 4.98
C ARG A 127 3.27 -17.21 5.41
N ARG A 128 4.55 -16.88 5.24
CA ARG A 128 5.64 -17.74 5.70
C ARG A 128 5.55 -17.97 7.22
N PHE A 129 5.29 -16.91 7.97
CA PHE A 129 5.10 -17.02 9.41
C PHE A 129 3.95 -17.96 9.77
N LEU A 130 2.79 -17.80 9.14
CA LEU A 130 1.63 -18.69 9.34
C LEU A 130 1.93 -20.13 9.01
N ASN A 131 2.64 -20.39 7.90
CA ASN A 131 3.03 -21.74 7.51
C ASN A 131 3.94 -22.40 8.55
N VAL A 132 4.90 -21.67 9.12
CA VAL A 132 5.79 -22.17 10.19
C VAL A 132 5.03 -22.33 11.50
N HIS A 133 4.13 -21.41 11.81
CA HIS A 133 3.29 -21.48 13.00
C HIS A 133 2.29 -22.65 12.93
N GLY A 134 1.82 -22.97 11.71
CA GLY A 134 0.83 -24.01 11.43
C GLY A 134 -0.61 -23.50 11.36
N SER A 135 -0.82 -22.18 11.23
CA SER A 135 -2.16 -21.61 11.14
C SER A 135 -2.59 -21.39 9.68
N PRO A 136 -3.81 -21.78 9.28
CA PRO A 136 -4.37 -21.47 7.97
C PRO A 136 -5.02 -20.08 7.91
N ASN A 137 -5.11 -19.36 9.01
CA ASN A 137 -5.94 -18.17 9.16
C ASN A 137 -5.25 -16.92 8.60
N TYR A 138 -5.40 -16.71 7.30
CA TYR A 138 -4.93 -15.50 6.63
C TYR A 138 -6.09 -14.74 5.98
N MET A 139 -6.26 -13.48 6.37
CA MET A 139 -7.26 -12.59 5.77
C MET A 139 -6.58 -11.39 5.11
N HIS A 140 -6.90 -11.17 3.84
CA HIS A 140 -6.37 -10.06 3.06
C HIS A 140 -7.42 -9.51 2.10
N SER A 141 -7.50 -8.19 2.00
CA SER A 141 -8.30 -7.45 1.00
C SER A 141 -9.79 -7.80 0.92
N ALA A 142 -10.33 -8.51 1.91
CA ALA A 142 -11.72 -8.98 1.87
C ALA A 142 -12.73 -7.83 1.72
N ILE A 143 -12.45 -6.67 2.30
CA ILE A 143 -13.31 -5.48 2.21
C ILE A 143 -12.89 -4.56 1.05
N CYS A 144 -11.64 -4.63 0.59
CA CYS A 144 -11.07 -3.68 -0.38
C CYS A 144 -11.29 -4.11 -1.84
N ALA A 145 -10.75 -5.24 -2.24
CA ALA A 145 -10.60 -5.60 -3.65
C ALA A 145 -11.21 -6.95 -4.04
N LEU A 146 -11.41 -7.87 -3.09
CA LEU A 146 -11.84 -9.23 -3.42
C LEU A 146 -13.24 -9.28 -4.03
N GLN A 147 -14.20 -8.50 -3.51
CA GLN A 147 -15.55 -8.44 -4.03
C GLN A 147 -15.56 -7.98 -5.49
N ARG A 148 -14.81 -6.90 -5.77
CA ARG A 148 -14.67 -6.37 -7.13
C ARG A 148 -13.98 -7.37 -8.05
N ALA A 149 -12.93 -8.04 -7.58
CA ALA A 149 -12.20 -9.03 -8.36
C ALA A 149 -13.06 -10.29 -8.62
N ALA A 150 -13.82 -10.73 -7.63
CA ALA A 150 -14.73 -11.86 -7.76
C ALA A 150 -15.85 -11.55 -8.77
N SER A 151 -16.52 -10.41 -8.62
CA SER A 151 -17.58 -9.97 -9.54
C SER A 151 -17.08 -9.88 -10.99
N LYS A 152 -15.89 -9.29 -11.20
CA LYS A 152 -15.29 -9.21 -12.53
C LYS A 152 -14.96 -10.57 -13.11
N ARG A 153 -14.45 -11.51 -12.29
CA ARG A 153 -14.17 -12.88 -12.76
C ARG A 153 -15.43 -13.61 -13.19
N ILE A 154 -16.51 -13.45 -12.42
CA ILE A 154 -17.82 -14.08 -12.73
C ILE A 154 -18.39 -13.52 -14.02
N VAL A 155 -18.41 -12.18 -14.16
CA VAL A 155 -19.10 -11.52 -15.27
C VAL A 155 -18.24 -11.43 -16.53
N LEU A 156 -16.94 -11.17 -16.39
CA LEU A 156 -16.02 -10.87 -17.50
C LEU A 156 -14.97 -11.96 -17.74
N GLY A 157 -14.93 -13.01 -16.92
CA GLY A 157 -13.89 -14.02 -16.97
C GLY A 157 -12.49 -13.56 -16.54
N ALA A 158 -12.32 -12.27 -16.19
CA ALA A 158 -11.04 -11.69 -15.81
C ALA A 158 -11.14 -10.83 -14.56
N ALA A 159 -10.14 -10.95 -13.67
CA ALA A 159 -10.11 -10.18 -12.42
C ALA A 159 -9.80 -8.68 -12.62
N GLN A 160 -9.20 -8.33 -13.73
CA GLN A 160 -8.80 -6.95 -14.06
C GLN A 160 -9.05 -6.69 -15.54
N CYS A 161 -9.59 -5.51 -15.83
CA CYS A 161 -9.65 -4.95 -17.18
C CYS A 161 -8.49 -3.96 -17.34
N ASP A 162 -7.87 -3.95 -18.50
CA ASP A 162 -6.86 -2.95 -18.82
C ASP A 162 -7.55 -1.60 -19.11
N PRO A 163 -7.32 -0.57 -18.29
CA PRO A 163 -7.80 0.79 -18.57
C PRO A 163 -7.01 1.47 -19.69
N GLY A 164 -6.08 0.77 -20.33
CA GLY A 164 -5.12 1.33 -21.30
C GLY A 164 -5.73 1.88 -22.58
N GLN A 165 -6.99 1.57 -22.90
CA GLN A 165 -7.64 1.98 -24.13
C GLN A 165 -8.59 3.19 -23.97
N ILE A 166 -8.45 3.94 -22.89
CA ILE A 166 -9.30 5.11 -22.64
C ILE A 166 -9.25 6.14 -23.77
N ASN A 167 -8.13 6.23 -24.47
CA ASN A 167 -7.95 7.10 -25.65
C ASN A 167 -8.80 6.69 -26.87
N LYS A 168 -9.33 5.47 -26.88
CA LYS A 168 -10.23 4.96 -27.92
C LYS A 168 -11.69 4.96 -27.47
N THR A 169 -11.94 5.24 -26.19
CA THR A 169 -13.27 5.24 -25.60
C THR A 169 -13.98 6.54 -25.90
N LYS A 170 -15.23 6.48 -26.28
CA LYS A 170 -16.08 7.66 -26.55
C LYS A 170 -16.98 8.04 -25.41
N LEU A 171 -17.33 7.08 -24.55
CA LEU A 171 -18.15 7.28 -23.36
C LEU A 171 -17.57 6.50 -22.19
N LEU A 172 -17.30 7.20 -21.10
CA LEU A 172 -16.89 6.60 -19.81
C LEU A 172 -18.00 6.80 -18.78
N VAL A 173 -18.51 5.70 -18.25
CA VAL A 173 -19.46 5.72 -17.14
C VAL A 173 -18.67 5.52 -15.84
N VAL A 174 -18.75 6.49 -14.92
CA VAL A 174 -18.11 6.41 -13.60
C VAL A 174 -19.18 6.16 -12.56
N TRP A 175 -19.28 4.91 -12.07
CA TRP A 175 -20.32 4.49 -11.14
C TRP A 175 -19.74 4.24 -9.75
N GLY A 176 -20.14 5.06 -8.78
CA GLY A 176 -19.73 4.90 -7.38
C GLY A 176 -18.23 4.99 -7.14
N ALA A 177 -17.49 5.69 -8.01
CA ALA A 177 -16.04 5.81 -7.94
C ALA A 177 -15.61 7.27 -8.03
N ASN A 178 -14.67 7.67 -7.18
CA ASN A 178 -13.98 8.96 -7.31
C ASN A 178 -12.60 8.71 -7.91
N THR A 179 -12.54 8.70 -9.23
CA THR A 179 -11.34 8.32 -9.98
C THR A 179 -10.21 9.33 -9.87
N GLU A 180 -10.52 10.59 -9.52
CA GLU A 180 -9.53 11.66 -9.38
C GLU A 180 -8.78 11.58 -8.04
N ASN A 181 -9.47 11.21 -6.97
CA ASN A 181 -8.87 11.09 -5.64
C ASN A 181 -8.40 9.67 -5.32
N SER A 182 -8.96 8.65 -5.95
CA SER A 182 -8.63 7.25 -5.76
C SER A 182 -7.86 6.69 -6.95
N ALA A 183 -6.57 6.98 -6.99
CA ALA A 183 -5.70 6.59 -8.10
C ALA A 183 -5.38 5.09 -8.19
N ILE A 184 -5.78 4.30 -7.20
CA ILE A 184 -5.49 2.86 -7.14
C ILE A 184 -6.17 2.13 -8.30
N ASN A 185 -5.40 1.57 -9.20
CA ASN A 185 -5.87 0.76 -10.34
C ASN A 185 -6.82 1.49 -11.31
N GLN A 186 -6.89 2.82 -11.28
CA GLN A 186 -7.83 3.60 -12.08
C GLN A 186 -7.23 4.12 -13.40
N GLY A 187 -5.97 3.76 -13.70
CA GLY A 187 -5.26 4.28 -14.85
C GLY A 187 -4.62 5.65 -14.59
N ASP A 188 -4.05 6.19 -15.64
CA ASP A 188 -3.36 7.48 -15.62
C ASP A 188 -4.37 8.63 -15.76
N PRO A 189 -4.53 9.52 -14.75
CA PRO A 189 -5.45 10.67 -14.86
C PRO A 189 -5.13 11.57 -16.04
N ASN A 190 -3.86 11.76 -16.39
CA ASN A 190 -3.48 12.58 -17.52
C ASN A 190 -3.98 12.00 -18.87
N LYS A 191 -4.01 10.67 -18.98
CA LYS A 191 -4.61 10.02 -20.14
C LYS A 191 -6.10 10.28 -20.23
N ARG A 192 -6.79 10.32 -19.09
CA ARG A 192 -8.22 10.60 -19.02
C ARG A 192 -8.51 12.05 -19.39
N VAL A 193 -7.73 13.01 -18.86
CA VAL A 193 -7.83 14.43 -19.24
C VAL A 193 -7.66 14.59 -20.75
N LYS A 194 -6.58 14.02 -21.31
CA LYS A 194 -6.35 14.05 -22.76
C LYS A 194 -7.46 13.37 -23.56
N ALA A 195 -8.05 12.31 -23.06
CA ALA A 195 -9.18 11.66 -23.72
C ALA A 195 -10.42 12.55 -23.71
N ILE A 196 -10.68 13.27 -22.62
CA ILE A 196 -11.78 14.26 -22.53
C ILE A 196 -11.55 15.40 -23.52
N GLU A 197 -10.35 15.95 -23.60
CA GLU A 197 -9.96 16.96 -24.60
C GLU A 197 -10.18 16.47 -26.03
N ASN A 198 -10.02 15.16 -26.27
CA ASN A 198 -10.26 14.49 -27.54
C ASN A 198 -11.71 13.96 -27.72
N GLY A 199 -12.65 14.44 -26.92
CA GLY A 199 -14.08 14.18 -27.10
C GLY A 199 -14.64 12.99 -26.30
N LEU A 200 -13.90 12.43 -25.34
CA LEU A 200 -14.46 11.45 -24.40
C LEU A 200 -15.56 12.12 -23.56
N LYS A 201 -16.74 11.55 -23.57
CA LYS A 201 -17.83 11.95 -22.67
C LYS A 201 -17.74 11.14 -21.38
N VAL A 202 -17.92 11.80 -20.23
CA VAL A 202 -17.93 11.16 -18.90
C VAL A 202 -19.27 11.42 -18.23
N ILE A 203 -19.89 10.37 -17.70
CA ILE A 203 -21.14 10.41 -16.93
C ILE A 203 -21.02 9.58 -15.66
#